data_40454020dcb71c0c7fe4c1bdd3af0e92
#
_entry.id   40454020dcb71c0c7fe4c1bdd3af0e92
#
_cell.length_a   1.000
_cell.length_b   1.000
_cell.length_c   1.000
_cell.angle_alpha   90.00
_cell.angle_beta   90.00
_cell.angle_gamma   90.00
#
_symmetry.space_group_name_H-M   'P 1'
#
loop_
_entity.id
_entity.type
_entity.pdbx_description
1 polymer ?
#
loop_
_entity_poly.entity_id
_entity_poly.type
_entity_poly.pdbx_seq_one_letter_code
_entity_poly.pdbx_strand_id
1 'polypeptide(L)'
;MMLEKLRLDEKLLIKQLFWVELSFNECTKIGIKSKYSVDEFGKFETLCSRYSRGIDFLIRKIFRTLDAYEFENQGTLIDVVNNAHKRGLFSDIERLRVMKDVRNTIAHEYIEDELTEVFEEVLLYTKELIVIINNTLSYLRKETKPKG
;
A
#
# COMPACT_ATOMS: atom_id res chain seq x y z
N MET A 1 2.66 -17.16 18.07
CA MET A 1 1.35 -17.02 17.44
C MET A 1 1.14 -15.65 16.81
N MET A 2 0.86 -14.59 17.53
CA MET A 2 0.78 -13.27 16.89
C MET A 2 2.13 -12.80 16.36
N LEU A 3 3.21 -13.07 17.07
CA LEU A 3 4.55 -12.71 16.63
C LEU A 3 4.92 -13.44 15.32
N GLU A 4 4.57 -14.71 15.20
CA GLU A 4 4.78 -15.47 13.96
C GLU A 4 3.98 -14.90 12.80
N LYS A 5 2.76 -14.43 13.07
CA LYS A 5 1.93 -13.79 12.06
C LYS A 5 2.55 -12.46 11.60
N LEU A 6 3.11 -11.66 12.53
CA LEU A 6 3.82 -10.44 12.20
C LEU A 6 5.06 -10.72 11.34
N ARG A 7 5.80 -11.78 11.66
CA ARG A 7 6.96 -12.18 10.85
C ARG A 7 6.57 -12.60 9.45
N LEU A 8 5.45 -13.32 9.32
CA LEU A 8 4.93 -13.68 8.01
C LEU A 8 4.48 -12.43 7.24
N ASP A 9 3.79 -11.52 7.91
CA ASP A 9 3.36 -10.26 7.30
C ASP A 9 4.56 -9.44 6.81
N GLU A 10 5.64 -9.40 7.58
CA GLU A 10 6.88 -8.74 7.16
C GLU A 10 7.43 -9.32 5.86
N LYS A 11 7.52 -10.65 5.79
CA LYS A 11 8.01 -11.33 4.58
C LYS A 11 7.14 -11.04 3.37
N LEU A 12 5.83 -11.06 3.54
CA LEU A 12 4.89 -10.79 2.46
C LEU A 12 4.96 -9.33 2.02
N LEU A 13 5.14 -8.41 2.96
CA LEU A 13 5.25 -7.00 2.66
C LEU A 13 6.53 -6.68 1.89
N ILE A 14 7.63 -7.34 2.23
CA ILE A 14 8.90 -7.21 1.49
C ILE A 14 8.69 -7.62 0.02
N LYS A 15 7.98 -8.72 -0.21
CA LYS A 15 7.68 -9.18 -1.58
C LYS A 15 6.81 -8.17 -2.33
N GLN A 16 5.80 -7.64 -1.66
CA GLN A 16 4.94 -6.63 -2.27
C GLN A 16 5.71 -5.35 -2.60
N LEU A 17 6.59 -4.92 -1.70
CA LEU A 17 7.43 -3.75 -1.94
C LEU A 17 8.27 -3.92 -3.21
N PHE A 18 8.87 -5.08 -3.39
CA PHE A 18 9.67 -5.39 -4.58
C PHE A 18 8.84 -5.16 -5.86
N TRP A 19 7.64 -5.72 -5.92
CA TRP A 19 6.80 -5.62 -7.12
C TRP A 19 6.26 -4.22 -7.33
N VAL A 20 5.90 -3.52 -6.25
CA VAL A 20 5.44 -2.13 -6.32
C VAL A 20 6.55 -1.23 -6.84
N GLU A 21 7.77 -1.36 -6.30
CA GLU A 21 8.91 -0.55 -6.74
C GLU A 21 9.26 -0.82 -8.20
N LEU A 22 9.21 -2.08 -8.63
CA LEU A 22 9.48 -2.45 -10.02
C LEU A 22 8.50 -1.74 -10.96
N SER A 23 7.21 -1.82 -10.67
CA SER A 23 6.17 -1.16 -11.47
C SER A 23 6.30 0.36 -11.42
N PHE A 24 6.60 0.91 -10.26
CA PHE A 24 6.80 2.35 -10.09
C PHE A 24 7.94 2.84 -10.98
N ASN A 25 9.06 2.14 -10.98
CA ASN A 25 10.22 2.51 -11.79
C ASN A 25 9.93 2.41 -13.28
N GLU A 26 9.25 1.35 -13.71
CA GLU A 26 8.86 1.19 -15.11
C GLU A 26 7.93 2.30 -15.57
N CYS A 27 6.91 2.61 -14.77
CA CYS A 27 5.93 3.63 -15.14
C CYS A 27 6.49 5.04 -15.05
N THR A 28 7.42 5.29 -14.13
CA THR A 28 8.12 6.58 -14.04
C THR A 28 8.92 6.85 -15.33
N LYS A 29 9.55 5.82 -15.89
CA LYS A 29 10.29 5.93 -17.14
C LYS A 29 9.36 6.19 -18.34
N ILE A 30 8.18 5.57 -18.36
CA ILE A 30 7.18 5.81 -19.40
C ILE A 30 6.68 7.25 -19.33
N GLY A 31 6.35 7.71 -18.10
CA GLY A 31 5.78 9.03 -17.87
C GLY A 31 4.32 9.09 -18.26
N ILE A 32 3.70 10.22 -17.93
CA ILE A 32 2.27 10.47 -18.22
C ILE A 32 2.16 10.97 -19.66
N LYS A 33 1.31 10.31 -20.43
CA LYS A 33 1.13 10.56 -21.86
C LYS A 33 -0.35 10.71 -22.20
N SER A 34 -0.62 11.34 -23.35
CA SER A 34 -1.98 11.41 -23.89
C SER A 34 -2.39 10.08 -24.53
N LYS A 35 -1.43 9.32 -25.01
CA LYS A 35 -1.64 7.99 -25.60
C LYS A 35 -0.54 7.04 -25.19
N TYR A 36 -0.93 5.82 -24.89
CA TYR A 36 -0.02 4.75 -24.48
C TYR A 36 -0.02 3.63 -25.53
N SER A 37 1.15 3.02 -25.73
CA SER A 37 1.20 1.76 -26.47
C SER A 37 0.53 0.66 -25.63
N VAL A 38 0.25 -0.49 -26.25
CA VAL A 38 -0.32 -1.64 -25.54
C VAL A 38 0.59 -2.07 -24.38
N ASP A 39 1.90 -2.10 -24.63
CA ASP A 39 2.88 -2.47 -23.60
C ASP A 39 2.91 -1.45 -22.46
N GLU A 40 2.94 -0.17 -22.78
CA GLU A 40 2.91 0.91 -21.77
C GLU A 40 1.65 0.87 -20.93
N PHE A 41 0.49 0.72 -21.57
CA PHE A 41 -0.77 0.60 -20.87
C PHE A 41 -0.76 -0.60 -19.92
N GLY A 42 -0.27 -1.75 -20.36
CA GLY A 42 -0.17 -2.94 -19.53
C GLY A 42 0.69 -2.73 -18.31
N LYS A 43 1.77 -1.96 -18.42
CA LYS A 43 2.64 -1.63 -17.28
C LYS A 43 1.93 -0.75 -16.26
N PHE A 44 1.18 0.26 -16.72
CA PHE A 44 0.38 1.09 -15.83
C PHE A 44 -0.78 0.30 -15.20
N GLU A 45 -1.40 -0.57 -15.96
CA GLU A 45 -2.45 -1.45 -15.43
C GLU A 45 -1.90 -2.33 -14.30
N THR A 46 -0.70 -2.86 -14.48
CA THR A 46 -0.01 -3.65 -13.46
C THR A 46 0.30 -2.79 -12.23
N LEU A 47 0.75 -1.55 -12.42
CA LEU A 47 0.99 -0.62 -11.31
C LEU A 47 -0.30 -0.39 -10.51
N CYS A 48 -1.41 -0.14 -11.19
CA CYS A 48 -2.71 0.05 -10.53
C CYS A 48 -3.09 -1.17 -9.69
N SER A 49 -2.89 -2.37 -10.21
CA SER A 49 -3.18 -3.61 -9.51
C SER A 49 -2.29 -3.77 -8.27
N ARG A 50 -1.00 -3.52 -8.41
CA ARG A 50 -0.04 -3.65 -7.31
C ARG A 50 -0.25 -2.59 -6.24
N TYR A 51 -0.55 -1.36 -6.64
CA TYR A 51 -0.91 -0.28 -5.73
C TYR A 51 -2.13 -0.68 -4.88
N SER A 52 -3.19 -1.13 -5.54
CA SER A 52 -4.44 -1.51 -4.87
C SER A 52 -4.22 -2.64 -3.86
N ARG A 53 -3.47 -3.67 -4.25
CA ARG A 53 -3.15 -4.79 -3.36
C ARG A 53 -2.29 -4.34 -2.19
N GLY A 54 -1.35 -3.41 -2.41
CA GLY A 54 -0.50 -2.87 -1.36
C GLY A 54 -1.31 -2.10 -0.32
N ILE A 55 -2.21 -1.23 -0.76
CA ILE A 55 -3.11 -0.48 0.13
C ILE A 55 -3.97 -1.45 0.95
N ASP A 56 -4.58 -2.42 0.30
CA ASP A 56 -5.44 -3.38 0.97
C ASP A 56 -4.66 -4.23 1.98
N PHE A 57 -3.47 -4.65 1.62
CA PHE A 57 -2.63 -5.48 2.51
C PHE A 57 -2.23 -4.71 3.77
N LEU A 58 -1.83 -3.45 3.62
CA LEU A 58 -1.48 -2.61 4.77
C LEU A 58 -2.68 -2.40 5.70
N ILE A 59 -3.78 -1.91 5.15
CA ILE A 59 -4.91 -1.45 5.96
C ILE A 59 -5.72 -2.62 6.51
N ARG A 60 -6.00 -3.61 5.68
CA ARG A 60 -6.90 -4.70 6.05
C ARG A 60 -6.19 -5.85 6.76
N LYS A 61 -4.88 -5.97 6.60
CA LYS A 61 -4.14 -7.08 7.21
C LYS A 61 -3.09 -6.62 8.20
N ILE A 62 -2.06 -5.91 7.77
CA ILE A 62 -0.91 -5.59 8.63
C ILE A 62 -1.32 -4.69 9.80
N PHE A 63 -2.04 -3.59 9.52
CA PHE A 63 -2.45 -2.68 10.59
C PHE A 63 -3.35 -3.37 11.60
N ARG A 64 -4.24 -4.26 11.13
CA ARG A 64 -5.11 -5.04 12.01
C ARG A 64 -4.33 -6.06 12.84
N THR A 65 -3.34 -6.70 12.25
CA THR A 65 -2.49 -7.65 12.97
C THR A 65 -1.69 -6.93 14.06
N LEU A 66 -1.18 -5.73 13.77
CA LEU A 66 -0.49 -4.90 14.77
C LEU A 66 -1.42 -4.52 15.92
N ASP A 67 -2.65 -4.14 15.63
CA ASP A 67 -3.63 -3.82 16.66
C ASP A 67 -3.93 -5.04 17.53
N ALA A 68 -4.12 -6.20 16.92
CA ALA A 68 -4.38 -7.44 17.66
C ALA A 68 -3.18 -7.82 18.54
N TYR A 69 -1.96 -7.60 18.03
CA TYR A 69 -0.74 -7.88 18.78
C TYR A 69 -0.57 -6.94 19.99
N GLU A 70 -0.83 -5.64 19.81
CA GLU A 70 -0.55 -4.63 20.83
C GLU A 70 -1.72 -4.40 21.79
N PHE A 71 -2.96 -4.51 21.30
CA PHE A 71 -4.16 -4.12 22.07
C PHE A 71 -5.12 -5.29 22.37
N GLU A 72 -4.86 -6.45 21.79
CA GLU A 72 -5.69 -7.66 21.94
C GLU A 72 -7.16 -7.45 21.54
N ASN A 73 -7.46 -6.39 20.77
CA ASN A 73 -8.81 -6.14 20.29
C ASN A 73 -8.78 -5.77 18.81
N GLN A 74 -9.96 -5.87 18.20
CA GLN A 74 -10.14 -5.44 16.82
C GLN A 74 -11.20 -4.35 16.77
N GLY A 75 -10.76 -3.12 16.50
CA GLY A 75 -11.64 -2.00 16.34
C GLY A 75 -12.19 -1.88 14.92
N THR A 76 -12.86 -0.76 14.69
CA THR A 76 -13.34 -0.38 13.36
C THR A 76 -12.14 -0.05 12.44
N LEU A 77 -12.41 0.08 11.14
CA LEU A 77 -11.40 0.51 10.18
C LEU A 77 -10.80 1.87 10.57
N ILE A 78 -11.63 2.78 11.08
CA ILE A 78 -11.17 4.11 11.54
C ILE A 78 -10.18 3.95 12.69
N ASP A 79 -10.47 3.08 13.65
CA ASP A 79 -9.59 2.82 14.80
C ASP A 79 -8.24 2.26 14.33
N VAL A 80 -8.27 1.33 13.38
CA VAL A 80 -7.06 0.70 12.82
C VAL A 80 -6.18 1.74 12.15
N VAL A 81 -6.75 2.64 11.37
CA VAL A 81 -6.02 3.71 10.68
C VAL A 81 -5.46 4.71 11.69
N ASN A 82 -6.24 5.10 12.70
CA ASN A 82 -5.78 6.03 13.74
C ASN A 82 -4.61 5.44 14.53
N ASN A 83 -4.67 4.17 14.87
CA ASN A 83 -3.58 3.49 15.58
C ASN A 83 -2.31 3.42 14.74
N ALA A 84 -2.43 3.15 13.44
CA ALA A 84 -1.29 3.15 12.54
C ALA A 84 -0.66 4.54 12.45
N HIS A 85 -1.47 5.59 12.44
CA HIS A 85 -1.00 6.96 12.45
C HIS A 85 -0.23 7.27 13.75
N LYS A 86 -0.74 6.84 14.89
CA LYS A 86 -0.07 7.01 16.19
C LYS A 86 1.28 6.30 16.25
N ARG A 87 1.43 5.18 15.53
CA ARG A 87 2.70 4.46 15.42
C ARG A 87 3.72 5.17 14.54
N GLY A 88 3.30 6.21 13.82
CA GLY A 88 4.18 6.94 12.92
C GLY A 88 4.38 6.27 11.57
N LEU A 89 3.48 5.36 11.17
CA LEU A 89 3.62 4.65 9.90
C LEU A 89 3.33 5.55 8.71
N PHE A 90 2.54 6.58 8.92
CA PHE A 90 2.30 7.65 7.94
C PHE A 90 2.00 8.94 8.70
N SER A 91 2.23 10.08 8.06
CA SER A 91 2.15 11.39 8.73
C SER A 91 0.78 12.07 8.62
N ASP A 92 -0.01 11.75 7.60
CA ASP A 92 -1.24 12.49 7.27
C ASP A 92 -2.40 11.53 7.01
N ILE A 93 -3.39 11.54 7.90
CA ILE A 93 -4.59 10.69 7.78
C ILE A 93 -5.40 11.05 6.54
N GLU A 94 -5.51 12.34 6.22
CA GLU A 94 -6.26 12.78 5.03
C GLU A 94 -5.60 12.27 3.75
N ARG A 95 -4.27 12.28 3.71
CA ARG A 95 -3.54 11.75 2.55
C ARG A 95 -3.77 10.26 2.39
N LEU A 96 -3.79 9.50 3.47
CA LEU A 96 -4.11 8.08 3.41
C LEU A 96 -5.55 7.87 2.91
N ARG A 97 -6.48 8.73 3.33
CA ARG A 97 -7.86 8.67 2.86
C ARG A 97 -7.94 8.87 1.35
N VAL A 98 -7.19 9.85 0.83
CA VAL A 98 -7.10 10.09 -0.63
C VAL A 98 -6.53 8.85 -1.32
N MET A 99 -5.51 8.23 -0.75
CA MET A 99 -4.91 7.01 -1.33
C MET A 99 -5.91 5.85 -1.40
N LYS A 100 -6.77 5.72 -0.39
CA LYS A 100 -7.86 4.74 -0.41
C LYS A 100 -8.90 5.08 -1.47
N ASP A 101 -9.21 6.36 -1.65
CA ASP A 101 -10.15 6.80 -2.68
C ASP A 101 -9.59 6.50 -4.07
N VAL A 102 -8.29 6.70 -4.28
CA VAL A 102 -7.62 6.34 -5.54
C VAL A 102 -7.75 4.83 -5.79
N ARG A 103 -7.54 4.02 -4.75
CA ARG A 103 -7.72 2.57 -4.86
C ARG A 103 -9.15 2.21 -5.27
N ASN A 104 -10.14 2.88 -4.71
CA ASN A 104 -11.55 2.66 -5.07
C ASN A 104 -11.85 3.12 -6.49
N THR A 105 -11.26 4.23 -6.92
CA THR A 105 -11.39 4.74 -8.28
C THR A 105 -10.80 3.75 -9.30
N ILE A 106 -9.65 3.15 -8.99
CA ILE A 106 -9.04 2.11 -9.84
C ILE A 106 -10.04 0.99 -10.10
N ALA A 107 -10.69 0.48 -9.05
CA ALA A 107 -11.65 -0.61 -9.20
C ALA A 107 -12.84 -0.20 -10.07
N HIS A 108 -13.34 1.03 -9.91
CA HIS A 108 -14.46 1.57 -10.67
C HIS A 108 -14.09 1.81 -12.14
N GLU A 109 -12.99 2.50 -12.40
CA GLU A 109 -12.55 2.85 -13.75
C GLU A 109 -12.12 1.62 -14.54
N TYR A 110 -11.59 0.61 -13.87
CA TYR A 110 -11.24 -0.65 -14.52
C TYR A 110 -12.47 -1.30 -15.13
N ILE A 111 -13.59 -1.25 -14.40
CA ILE A 111 -14.86 -1.81 -14.87
C ILE A 111 -15.41 -0.99 -16.05
N GLU A 112 -15.25 0.32 -16.02
CA GLU A 112 -15.76 1.25 -17.03
C GLU A 112 -14.78 1.53 -18.18
N ASP A 113 -13.60 0.90 -18.14
CA ASP A 113 -12.58 1.03 -19.19
C ASP A 113 -12.00 2.44 -19.34
N GLU A 114 -11.98 3.22 -18.23
CA GLU A 114 -11.43 4.57 -18.18
C GLU A 114 -10.19 4.68 -17.29
N LEU A 115 -9.46 3.57 -17.20
CA LEU A 115 -8.34 3.44 -16.26
C LEU A 115 -7.22 4.46 -16.49
N THR A 116 -7.02 4.91 -17.73
CA THR A 116 -5.96 5.89 -18.05
C THR A 116 -6.10 7.19 -17.28
N GLU A 117 -7.33 7.56 -16.89
CA GLU A 117 -7.59 8.81 -16.17
C GLU A 117 -6.97 8.83 -14.78
N VAL A 118 -6.68 7.67 -14.20
CA VAL A 118 -6.13 7.59 -12.85
C VAL A 118 -4.63 7.35 -12.83
N PHE A 119 -3.98 7.16 -13.97
CA PHE A 119 -2.56 6.80 -14.03
C PHE A 119 -1.66 7.82 -13.34
N GLU A 120 -1.91 9.12 -13.53
CA GLU A 120 -1.11 10.16 -12.90
C GLU A 120 -1.21 10.12 -11.38
N GLU A 121 -2.44 9.97 -10.86
CA GLU A 121 -2.67 9.88 -9.41
C GLU A 121 -2.03 8.62 -8.83
N VAL A 122 -2.18 7.49 -9.52
CA VAL A 122 -1.59 6.23 -9.06
C VAL A 122 -0.07 6.34 -9.01
N LEU A 123 0.55 6.95 -10.02
CA LEU A 123 1.99 7.13 -10.04
C LEU A 123 2.43 8.01 -8.86
N LEU A 124 1.72 9.10 -8.62
CA LEU A 124 2.02 10.01 -7.50
C LEU A 124 1.89 9.28 -6.14
N TYR A 125 0.78 8.61 -5.92
CA TYR A 125 0.50 7.98 -4.62
C TYR A 125 1.22 6.66 -4.41
N THR A 126 1.73 6.03 -5.46
CA THR A 126 2.62 4.87 -5.30
C THR A 126 3.90 5.28 -4.57
N LYS A 127 4.41 6.48 -4.82
CA LYS A 127 5.58 6.99 -4.10
C LYS A 127 5.29 7.08 -2.61
N GLU A 128 4.11 7.59 -2.23
CA GLU A 128 3.68 7.61 -0.82
C GLU A 128 3.52 6.21 -0.24
N LEU A 129 2.94 5.29 -1.01
CA LEU A 129 2.77 3.91 -0.58
C LEU A 129 4.11 3.27 -0.24
N ILE A 130 5.12 3.49 -1.07
CA ILE A 130 6.48 2.98 -0.83
C ILE A 130 7.02 3.51 0.50
N VAL A 131 6.82 4.79 0.79
CA VAL A 131 7.24 5.40 2.07
C VAL A 131 6.54 4.71 3.23
N ILE A 132 5.22 4.53 3.15
CA ILE A 132 4.44 3.88 4.21
C ILE A 132 4.87 2.43 4.41
N ILE A 133 5.11 1.71 3.34
CA ILE A 133 5.59 0.32 3.42
C ILE A 133 6.94 0.27 4.13
N ASN A 134 7.88 1.15 3.79
CA ASN A 134 9.19 1.19 4.43
C ASN A 134 9.09 1.55 5.92
N ASN A 135 8.23 2.50 6.28
CA ASN A 135 7.98 2.84 7.68
C ASN A 135 7.40 1.63 8.43
N THR A 136 6.45 0.94 7.81
CA THR A 136 5.81 -0.24 8.40
C THR A 136 6.81 -1.37 8.58
N LEU A 137 7.68 -1.62 7.60
CA LEU A 137 8.74 -2.62 7.71
C LEU A 137 9.70 -2.30 8.85
N SER A 138 10.08 -1.04 9.02
CA SER A 138 10.94 -0.61 10.12
C SER A 138 10.27 -0.89 11.47
N TYR A 139 8.98 -0.59 11.57
CA TYR A 139 8.22 -0.84 12.78
C TYR A 139 8.13 -2.34 13.08
N LEU A 140 7.80 -3.15 12.08
CA LEU A 140 7.69 -4.61 12.23
C LEU A 140 9.01 -5.23 12.67
N ARG A 141 10.13 -4.76 12.12
CA ARG A 141 11.45 -5.28 12.49
C ARG A 141 11.76 -5.02 13.96
N LYS A 142 11.36 -3.88 14.50
CA LYS A 142 11.54 -3.59 15.94
C LYS A 142 10.68 -4.51 16.79
N GLU A 143 9.43 -4.72 16.40
CA GLU A 143 8.50 -5.55 17.17
C GLU A 143 8.85 -7.04 17.10
N THR A 144 9.48 -7.50 16.00
CA THR A 144 9.82 -8.91 15.80
C THR A 144 11.23 -9.27 16.23
N LYS A 145 12.04 -8.31 16.69
CA LYS A 145 13.38 -8.58 17.20
C LYS A 145 13.32 -9.41 18.48
N PRO A 146 14.22 -10.41 18.64
CA PRO A 146 14.34 -11.08 19.93
C PRO A 146 14.69 -10.08 21.01
N LYS A 147 13.95 -10.11 22.12
CA LYS A 147 14.27 -9.33 23.31
C LYS A 147 15.36 -10.08 24.07
N GLY A 148 16.55 -9.51 24.08
CA GLY A 148 17.63 -10.16 24.80
C GLY A 148 18.78 -9.23 25.08
#